data_338e3515a02612fe0104692a2713928c
#
_entry.id   338e3515a02612fe0104692a2713928c
#
_cell.length_a   1.000
_cell.length_b   1.000
_cell.length_c   1.000
_cell.angle_alpha   90.00
_cell.angle_beta   90.00
_cell.angle_gamma   90.00
#
_symmetry.space_group_name_H-M   'P 1'
#
loop_
_entity.id
_entity.type
_entity.pdbx_description
1 polymer ?
#
loop_
_entity_poly.entity_id
_entity_poly.type
_entity_poly.pdbx_seq_one_letter_code
_entity_poly.pdbx_strand_id
1 'polypeptide(L)'
;MDARRSNGSSLQIPVIDISEASAADTAGQLVDAVARYGFVFVRGEGIGFTKQTLDNAFALSQRFFSSTIEEKQECAIQDNNIGWSSMHSETLDPKTHFKEAMNFGEFTDGKAQQPLPPSLASHEAELYHFGVLCHELCIKLLRLFALGLRIDPNHGGKDWFSSRHDPSQGSSGSVLRLLHYPAVEMDKSLDTTVDIRAGAHSDYGSLTLLFQRASQPGLEILTRSSFWSPVPIQPSGTEDDSYPPILVNIGDLMHFWTNGLLKSTVHRVVFPEGESEDRYSIAYFCHPSDHIEIEAVPSDMIRDRETEKRQQGVKTVTAEGYLKKRLAETYGWGKLQSPERD
;
A
#
# COMPACT_ATOMS: atom_id res chain seq x y z
N MET A 1 2.89 -4.88 23.19
CA MET A 1 4.33 -5.17 23.37
C MET A 1 5.10 -4.13 22.60
N ASP A 2 5.78 -3.22 23.29
CA ASP A 2 6.61 -2.20 22.63
C ASP A 2 7.86 -2.87 22.03
N ALA A 3 7.87 -3.05 20.72
CA ALA A 3 9.03 -3.53 19.99
C ALA A 3 10.11 -2.43 20.01
N ARG A 4 11.31 -2.77 20.46
CA ARG A 4 12.46 -1.84 20.54
C ARG A 4 12.99 -1.54 19.13
N ARG A 5 13.55 -0.34 18.92
CA ARG A 5 14.34 -0.05 17.72
C ARG A 5 15.63 -0.88 17.71
N SER A 6 16.04 -1.37 16.53
CA SER A 6 17.31 -2.09 16.41
C SER A 6 18.48 -1.11 16.54
N ASN A 7 19.37 -1.34 17.49
CA ASN A 7 20.68 -0.69 17.52
C ASN A 7 21.57 -1.37 16.45
N GLY A 8 21.60 -0.83 15.23
CA GLY A 8 22.84 -0.93 14.44
C GLY A 8 22.89 -1.73 13.15
N SER A 9 21.90 -2.33 12.52
CA SER A 9 22.02 -2.68 11.09
C SER A 9 20.71 -2.35 10.37
N SER A 10 20.77 -1.42 9.43
CA SER A 10 19.64 -1.16 8.54
C SER A 10 19.27 -2.44 7.80
N LEU A 11 17.98 -2.75 7.77
CA LEU A 11 17.46 -3.88 7.03
C LEU A 11 17.75 -3.69 5.53
N GLN A 12 18.44 -4.63 4.92
CA GLN A 12 18.72 -4.57 3.49
C GLN A 12 17.57 -5.22 2.71
N ILE A 13 16.57 -4.42 2.36
CA ILE A 13 15.52 -4.84 1.44
C ILE A 13 16.13 -4.87 0.03
N PRO A 14 16.00 -5.99 -0.72
CA PRO A 14 16.56 -6.09 -2.06
C PRO A 14 15.97 -5.06 -3.03
N VAL A 15 16.81 -4.58 -3.95
CA VAL A 15 16.40 -3.82 -5.14
C VAL A 15 16.44 -4.75 -6.34
N ILE A 16 15.31 -4.93 -7.01
CA ILE A 16 15.19 -5.85 -8.14
C ILE A 16 14.86 -5.05 -9.40
N ASP A 17 15.70 -5.20 -10.41
CA ASP A 17 15.42 -4.67 -11.74
C ASP A 17 14.43 -5.59 -12.45
N ILE A 18 13.30 -5.03 -12.88
CA ILE A 18 12.23 -5.77 -13.55
C ILE A 18 12.13 -5.45 -15.05
N SER A 19 13.11 -4.75 -15.63
CA SER A 19 13.07 -4.34 -17.05
C SER A 19 13.19 -5.51 -18.02
N GLU A 20 14.22 -6.35 -17.91
CA GLU A 20 14.54 -7.35 -18.94
C GLU A 20 15.10 -8.67 -18.45
N ALA A 21 15.23 -8.88 -17.16
CA ALA A 21 15.81 -10.13 -16.66
C ALA A 21 15.03 -11.35 -17.17
N SER A 22 15.70 -12.51 -17.24
CA SER A 22 14.99 -13.78 -17.38
C SER A 22 13.78 -13.75 -16.44
N ALA A 23 12.58 -13.74 -17.00
CA ALA A 23 11.37 -13.56 -16.21
C ALA A 23 11.27 -14.56 -15.05
N ALA A 24 11.88 -15.72 -15.19
CA ALA A 24 11.95 -16.77 -14.15
C ALA A 24 12.89 -16.38 -13.00
N ASP A 25 14.07 -15.81 -13.29
CA ASP A 25 15.05 -15.45 -12.26
C ASP A 25 14.55 -14.25 -11.46
N THR A 26 14.02 -13.22 -12.15
CA THR A 26 13.38 -12.06 -11.51
C THR A 26 12.19 -12.46 -10.65
N ALA A 27 11.36 -13.36 -11.13
CA ALA A 27 10.21 -13.90 -10.41
C ALA A 27 10.65 -14.64 -9.13
N GLY A 28 11.71 -15.45 -9.19
CA GLY A 28 12.30 -16.10 -8.01
C GLY A 28 12.79 -15.09 -6.98
N GLN A 29 13.58 -14.10 -7.42
CA GLN A 29 14.11 -13.05 -6.54
C GLN A 29 13.00 -12.25 -5.86
N LEU A 30 11.93 -11.90 -6.60
CA LEU A 30 10.76 -11.20 -6.04
C LEU A 30 10.09 -12.03 -4.95
N VAL A 31 9.80 -13.31 -5.20
CA VAL A 31 9.18 -14.22 -4.22
C VAL A 31 10.06 -14.34 -2.98
N ASP A 32 11.37 -14.56 -3.14
CA ASP A 32 12.31 -14.68 -2.01
C ASP A 32 12.37 -13.39 -1.15
N ALA A 33 12.42 -12.22 -1.80
CA ALA A 33 12.43 -10.94 -1.11
C ALA A 33 11.19 -10.75 -0.24
N VAL A 34 10.00 -10.92 -0.81
CA VAL A 34 8.75 -10.69 -0.08
C VAL A 34 8.38 -11.83 0.87
N ALA A 35 8.85 -13.05 0.63
CA ALA A 35 8.73 -14.14 1.59
C ALA A 35 9.58 -13.87 2.84
N ARG A 36 10.69 -13.16 2.70
CA ARG A 36 11.60 -12.82 3.80
C ARG A 36 11.19 -11.55 4.52
N TYR A 37 10.91 -10.49 3.77
CA TYR A 37 10.73 -9.14 4.32
C TYR A 37 9.28 -8.64 4.22
N GLY A 38 8.46 -9.17 3.31
CA GLY A 38 7.16 -8.60 2.93
C GLY A 38 7.27 -7.37 2.04
N PHE A 39 8.50 -6.92 1.79
CA PHE A 39 8.86 -5.71 1.06
C PHE A 39 9.95 -6.00 0.04
N VAL A 40 9.94 -5.25 -1.07
CA VAL A 40 10.96 -5.26 -2.11
C VAL A 40 11.01 -3.90 -2.79
N PHE A 41 12.19 -3.43 -3.17
CA PHE A 41 12.32 -2.30 -4.07
C PHE A 41 12.32 -2.80 -5.51
N VAL A 42 11.61 -2.11 -6.39
CA VAL A 42 11.62 -2.38 -7.82
C VAL A 42 12.07 -1.17 -8.60
N ARG A 43 12.87 -1.42 -9.62
CA ARG A 43 13.30 -0.43 -10.60
C ARG A 43 13.37 -1.07 -11.97
N GLY A 44 13.62 -0.27 -12.99
CA GLY A 44 13.89 -0.75 -14.34
C GLY A 44 13.28 0.15 -15.41
N GLU A 45 13.88 0.11 -16.58
CA GLU A 45 13.32 0.77 -17.74
C GLU A 45 11.99 0.12 -18.15
N GLY A 46 11.07 0.92 -18.68
CA GLY A 46 9.78 0.41 -19.16
C GLY A 46 8.75 0.09 -18.08
N ILE A 47 8.96 0.50 -16.81
CA ILE A 47 7.92 0.45 -15.78
C ILE A 47 6.91 1.61 -15.87
N GLY A 48 7.06 2.48 -16.89
CA GLY A 48 6.13 3.56 -17.18
C GLY A 48 6.37 4.87 -16.41
N PHE A 49 7.10 4.84 -15.30
CA PHE A 49 7.35 6.03 -14.49
C PHE A 49 8.62 6.76 -14.93
N THR A 50 8.49 8.07 -15.11
CA THR A 50 9.61 9.00 -15.31
C THR A 50 9.73 9.91 -14.11
N LYS A 51 10.90 10.56 -13.94
CA LYS A 51 11.07 11.60 -12.93
C LYS A 51 9.98 12.69 -13.05
N GLN A 52 9.66 13.11 -14.28
CA GLN A 52 8.62 14.11 -14.53
C GLN A 52 7.24 13.65 -14.08
N THR A 53 6.87 12.39 -14.37
CA THR A 53 5.58 11.81 -13.94
C THR A 53 5.45 11.83 -12.42
N LEU A 54 6.53 11.46 -11.71
CA LEU A 54 6.56 11.45 -10.25
C LEU A 54 6.53 12.87 -9.67
N ASP A 55 7.34 13.79 -10.22
CA ASP A 55 7.36 15.18 -9.77
C ASP A 55 5.99 15.84 -9.94
N ASN A 56 5.29 15.58 -11.05
CA ASN A 56 3.93 16.07 -11.29
C ASN A 56 2.95 15.51 -10.25
N ALA A 57 2.98 14.20 -10.00
CA ALA A 57 2.09 13.58 -9.01
C ALA A 57 2.30 14.15 -7.60
N PHE A 58 3.56 14.37 -7.19
CA PHE A 58 3.86 15.03 -5.92
C PHE A 58 3.45 16.51 -5.91
N ALA A 59 3.57 17.23 -7.03
CA ALA A 59 3.11 18.61 -7.13
C ALA A 59 1.58 18.70 -6.97
N LEU A 60 0.81 17.77 -7.54
CA LEU A 60 -0.64 17.67 -7.35
C LEU A 60 -0.99 17.36 -5.90
N SER A 61 -0.23 16.46 -5.24
CA SER A 61 -0.38 16.17 -3.83
C SER A 61 -0.19 17.44 -2.98
N GLN A 62 0.90 18.17 -3.19
CA GLN A 62 1.17 19.42 -2.47
C GLN A 62 0.09 20.48 -2.73
N ARG A 63 -0.36 20.63 -3.98
CA ARG A 63 -1.42 21.56 -4.36
C ARG A 63 -2.71 21.28 -3.59
N PHE A 64 -3.13 20.03 -3.51
CA PHE A 64 -4.34 19.66 -2.76
C PHE A 64 -4.19 19.90 -1.26
N PHE A 65 -3.10 19.45 -0.64
CA PHE A 65 -2.94 19.60 0.80
C PHE A 65 -2.71 21.06 1.25
N SER A 66 -2.28 21.93 0.33
CA SER A 66 -2.18 23.39 0.55
C SER A 66 -3.50 24.13 0.31
N SER A 67 -4.57 23.46 -0.14
CA SER A 67 -5.88 24.08 -0.31
C SER A 67 -6.55 24.37 1.03
N THR A 68 -7.66 25.15 0.99
CA THR A 68 -8.38 25.53 2.21
C THR A 68 -9.06 24.33 2.86
N ILE A 69 -9.35 24.43 4.15
CA ILE A 69 -10.03 23.36 4.88
C ILE A 69 -11.45 23.13 4.34
N GLU A 70 -12.12 24.21 3.88
CA GLU A 70 -13.44 24.14 3.28
C GLU A 70 -13.42 23.29 2.02
N GLU A 71 -12.46 23.51 1.12
CA GLU A 71 -12.30 22.70 -0.09
C GLU A 71 -12.05 21.21 0.23
N LYS A 72 -11.22 20.92 1.23
CA LYS A 72 -10.97 19.55 1.67
C LYS A 72 -12.23 18.90 2.26
N GLN A 73 -13.02 19.63 3.03
CA GLN A 73 -14.26 19.14 3.63
C GLN A 73 -15.32 18.80 2.59
N GLU A 74 -15.40 19.52 1.46
CA GLU A 74 -16.31 19.21 0.36
C GLU A 74 -16.07 17.82 -0.27
N CYS A 75 -14.84 17.29 -0.15
CA CYS A 75 -14.50 15.95 -0.61
C CYS A 75 -14.16 14.99 0.56
N ALA A 76 -14.76 15.17 1.72
CA ALA A 76 -14.53 14.32 2.89
C ALA A 76 -14.79 12.84 2.57
N ILE A 77 -13.94 11.96 3.14
CA ILE A 77 -14.00 10.52 2.91
C ILE A 77 -15.36 9.92 3.28
N GLN A 78 -15.83 9.00 2.45
CA GLN A 78 -17.09 8.29 2.62
C GLN A 78 -16.84 6.83 3.00
N ASP A 79 -17.88 6.06 3.27
CA ASP A 79 -17.85 4.64 3.62
C ASP A 79 -17.31 3.74 2.50
N ASN A 80 -17.24 4.26 1.27
CA ASN A 80 -16.57 3.63 0.13
C ASN A 80 -15.04 3.83 0.11
N ASN A 81 -14.47 4.42 1.16
CA ASN A 81 -13.03 4.72 1.28
C ASN A 81 -12.50 5.74 0.25
N ILE A 82 -13.36 6.55 -0.36
CA ILE A 82 -13.00 7.57 -1.36
C ILE A 82 -13.18 8.96 -0.75
N GLY A 83 -12.20 9.85 -0.97
CA GLY A 83 -12.21 11.23 -0.49
C GLY A 83 -11.09 11.56 0.49
N TRP A 84 -11.18 12.71 1.11
CA TRP A 84 -10.20 13.24 2.06
C TRP A 84 -10.47 12.79 3.49
N SER A 85 -9.47 12.22 4.13
CA SER A 85 -9.45 11.91 5.56
C SER A 85 -8.59 12.93 6.30
N SER A 86 -9.17 13.59 7.31
CA SER A 86 -8.48 14.58 8.15
C SER A 86 -7.49 13.90 9.11
N MET A 87 -6.64 14.71 9.72
CA MET A 87 -5.79 14.25 10.82
C MET A 87 -6.65 13.63 11.94
N HIS A 88 -6.11 12.59 12.57
CA HIS A 88 -6.74 11.84 13.68
C HIS A 88 -8.04 11.10 13.33
N SER A 89 -8.40 10.97 12.05
CA SER A 89 -9.61 10.27 11.63
C SER A 89 -9.50 8.75 11.63
N GLU A 90 -8.28 8.20 11.57
CA GLU A 90 -8.04 6.75 11.60
C GLU A 90 -7.73 6.28 13.03
N THR A 91 -8.29 5.11 13.41
CA THR A 91 -8.17 4.54 14.77
C THR A 91 -7.38 3.24 14.81
N LEU A 92 -6.45 3.03 13.88
CA LEU A 92 -5.67 1.79 13.74
C LEU A 92 -4.79 1.45 14.95
N ASP A 93 -4.35 2.43 15.70
CA ASP A 93 -3.64 2.31 16.97
C ASP A 93 -4.20 3.40 17.91
N PRO A 94 -4.34 3.19 19.23
CA PRO A 94 -4.81 4.23 20.15
C PRO A 94 -3.93 5.48 20.22
N LYS A 95 -2.88 5.55 19.41
CA LYS A 95 -1.94 6.67 19.30
C LYS A 95 -2.45 7.75 18.37
N THR A 96 -2.00 8.96 18.60
CA THR A 96 -2.36 10.13 17.80
C THR A 96 -1.70 10.03 16.41
N HIS A 97 -2.49 10.13 15.34
CA HIS A 97 -2.00 10.07 13.97
C HIS A 97 -1.90 11.46 13.38
N PHE A 98 -0.68 11.86 12.99
CA PHE A 98 -0.40 13.16 12.38
C PHE A 98 -0.29 13.01 10.86
N LYS A 99 -1.40 12.69 10.21
CA LYS A 99 -1.49 12.61 8.75
C LYS A 99 -2.87 12.99 8.27
N GLU A 100 -2.92 13.51 7.07
CA GLU A 100 -4.13 13.61 6.25
C GLU A 100 -3.89 12.85 4.94
N ALA A 101 -4.96 12.39 4.31
CA ALA A 101 -4.87 11.65 3.05
C ALA A 101 -6.02 12.01 2.11
N MET A 102 -5.77 11.88 0.80
CA MET A 102 -6.80 11.96 -0.24
C MET A 102 -6.80 10.69 -1.06
N ASN A 103 -7.93 10.01 -1.08
CA ASN A 103 -8.14 8.75 -1.78
C ASN A 103 -8.92 8.98 -3.07
N PHE A 104 -8.38 8.46 -4.18
CA PHE A 104 -9.08 8.35 -5.45
C PHE A 104 -9.37 6.87 -5.70
N GLY A 105 -10.64 6.56 -5.98
CA GLY A 105 -11.05 5.23 -6.45
C GLY A 105 -10.62 4.99 -7.89
N GLU A 106 -11.14 3.92 -8.47
CA GLU A 106 -10.90 3.62 -9.88
C GLU A 106 -11.48 4.73 -10.80
N PHE A 107 -10.81 4.96 -11.91
CA PHE A 107 -11.28 5.88 -12.93
C PHE A 107 -12.05 5.08 -13.98
N THR A 108 -13.24 5.53 -14.34
CA THR A 108 -14.05 4.94 -15.42
C THR A 108 -14.00 5.86 -16.64
N ASP A 109 -13.56 5.36 -17.78
CA ASP A 109 -13.41 6.13 -19.03
C ASP A 109 -12.59 7.43 -18.83
N GLY A 110 -11.56 7.38 -18.02
CA GLY A 110 -10.69 8.52 -17.72
C GLY A 110 -11.29 9.53 -16.73
N LYS A 111 -12.43 9.21 -16.09
CA LYS A 111 -13.13 10.06 -15.12
C LYS A 111 -13.05 9.49 -13.73
N ALA A 112 -12.78 10.34 -12.74
CA ALA A 112 -12.83 9.98 -11.34
C ALA A 112 -14.26 9.59 -10.93
N GLN A 113 -14.39 8.61 -10.05
CA GLN A 113 -15.70 8.18 -9.52
C GLN A 113 -16.32 9.23 -8.58
N GLN A 114 -15.51 10.09 -8.00
CA GLN A 114 -15.95 11.17 -7.13
C GLN A 114 -15.72 12.53 -7.81
N PRO A 115 -16.46 13.57 -7.43
CA PRO A 115 -16.12 14.94 -7.78
C PRO A 115 -14.71 15.28 -7.30
N LEU A 116 -13.90 15.87 -8.17
CA LEU A 116 -12.57 16.33 -7.78
C LEU A 116 -12.66 17.74 -7.16
N PRO A 117 -11.86 18.01 -6.11
CA PRO A 117 -11.78 19.34 -5.54
C PRO A 117 -11.24 20.35 -6.57
N PRO A 118 -11.60 21.66 -6.46
CA PRO A 118 -11.18 22.70 -7.41
C PRO A 118 -9.68 22.72 -7.69
N SER A 119 -8.84 22.46 -6.68
CA SER A 119 -7.39 22.41 -6.83
C SER A 119 -6.91 21.30 -7.74
N LEU A 120 -7.68 20.23 -7.96
CA LEU A 120 -7.33 19.05 -8.76
C LEU A 120 -8.19 18.87 -10.01
N ALA A 121 -9.33 19.57 -10.12
CA ALA A 121 -10.32 19.36 -11.19
C ALA A 121 -9.73 19.49 -12.61
N SER A 122 -8.79 20.42 -12.84
CA SER A 122 -8.12 20.61 -14.14
C SER A 122 -7.03 19.56 -14.41
N HIS A 123 -6.71 18.71 -13.44
CA HIS A 123 -5.63 17.71 -13.47
C HIS A 123 -6.15 16.26 -13.46
N GLU A 124 -7.44 16.07 -13.75
CA GLU A 124 -8.06 14.73 -13.75
C GLU A 124 -7.35 13.75 -14.66
N ALA A 125 -6.95 14.20 -15.87
CA ALA A 125 -6.24 13.36 -16.81
C ALA A 125 -4.83 12.92 -16.32
N GLU A 126 -4.15 13.78 -15.58
CA GLU A 126 -2.84 13.46 -14.98
C GLU A 126 -2.98 12.45 -13.85
N LEU A 127 -3.99 12.61 -12.99
CA LEU A 127 -4.32 11.65 -11.93
C LEU A 127 -4.71 10.29 -12.50
N TYR A 128 -5.57 10.28 -13.51
CA TYR A 128 -5.94 9.07 -14.24
C TYR A 128 -4.72 8.35 -14.82
N HIS A 129 -3.89 9.09 -15.57
CA HIS A 129 -2.67 8.51 -16.17
C HIS A 129 -1.75 7.90 -15.13
N PHE A 130 -1.55 8.57 -13.98
CA PHE A 130 -0.73 8.05 -12.88
C PHE A 130 -1.35 6.77 -12.29
N GLY A 131 -2.66 6.73 -12.10
CA GLY A 131 -3.38 5.54 -11.65
C GLY A 131 -3.24 4.36 -12.60
N VAL A 132 -3.32 4.60 -13.92
CA VAL A 132 -3.10 3.57 -14.98
C VAL A 132 -1.68 3.00 -14.87
N LEU A 133 -0.66 3.85 -14.80
CA LEU A 133 0.72 3.39 -14.65
C LEU A 133 0.91 2.53 -13.39
N CYS A 134 0.30 2.93 -12.28
CA CYS A 134 0.33 2.13 -11.04
C CYS A 134 -0.31 0.76 -11.24
N HIS A 135 -1.49 0.71 -11.86
CA HIS A 135 -2.18 -0.54 -12.12
C HIS A 135 -1.38 -1.46 -13.05
N GLU A 136 -0.85 -0.94 -14.16
CA GLU A 136 -0.01 -1.68 -15.09
C GLU A 136 1.23 -2.28 -14.44
N LEU A 137 1.91 -1.52 -13.56
CA LEU A 137 3.02 -2.05 -12.77
C LEU A 137 2.56 -3.16 -11.83
N CYS A 138 1.42 -3.00 -11.15
CA CYS A 138 0.86 -4.06 -10.31
C CYS A 138 0.58 -5.34 -11.12
N ILE A 139 -0.04 -5.23 -12.31
CA ILE A 139 -0.30 -6.38 -13.18
C ILE A 139 1.01 -7.08 -13.60
N LYS A 140 2.06 -6.32 -13.94
CA LYS A 140 3.38 -6.87 -14.25
C LYS A 140 3.95 -7.64 -13.06
N LEU A 141 3.91 -7.07 -11.87
CA LEU A 141 4.40 -7.71 -10.63
C LEU A 141 3.58 -8.95 -10.27
N LEU A 142 2.26 -8.89 -10.38
CA LEU A 142 1.36 -10.02 -10.12
C LEU A 142 1.66 -11.21 -11.03
N ARG A 143 1.98 -10.97 -12.31
CA ARG A 143 2.43 -12.02 -13.25
C ARG A 143 3.77 -12.61 -12.85
N LEU A 144 4.72 -11.78 -12.43
CA LEU A 144 6.02 -12.26 -11.93
C LEU A 144 5.85 -13.06 -10.63
N PHE A 145 5.02 -12.64 -9.69
CA PHE A 145 4.72 -13.43 -8.50
C PHE A 145 4.07 -14.77 -8.85
N ALA A 146 3.10 -14.80 -9.77
CA ALA A 146 2.47 -16.05 -10.22
C ALA A 146 3.48 -17.02 -10.81
N LEU A 147 4.42 -16.51 -11.62
CA LEU A 147 5.51 -17.29 -12.22
C LEU A 147 6.47 -17.82 -11.14
N GLY A 148 6.91 -16.96 -10.20
CA GLY A 148 7.82 -17.33 -9.12
C GLY A 148 7.19 -18.32 -8.13
N LEU A 149 5.89 -18.22 -7.90
CA LEU A 149 5.11 -19.18 -7.11
C LEU A 149 4.80 -20.49 -7.86
N ARG A 150 5.19 -20.60 -9.14
CA ARG A 150 4.95 -21.77 -9.99
C ARG A 150 3.49 -22.21 -9.99
N ILE A 151 2.58 -21.25 -10.19
CA ILE A 151 1.14 -21.55 -10.28
C ILE A 151 0.91 -22.47 -11.49
N ASP A 152 0.11 -23.52 -11.28
CA ASP A 152 -0.17 -24.53 -12.29
C ASP A 152 -0.75 -23.89 -13.58
N PRO A 153 -0.12 -24.08 -14.76
CA PRO A 153 -0.62 -23.57 -16.03
C PRO A 153 -2.08 -23.99 -16.34
N ASN A 154 -2.49 -25.18 -15.90
CA ASN A 154 -3.86 -25.66 -16.09
C ASN A 154 -4.90 -24.91 -15.23
N HIS A 155 -4.43 -24.13 -14.26
CA HIS A 155 -5.26 -23.32 -13.34
C HIS A 155 -4.99 -21.82 -13.49
N GLY A 156 -4.53 -21.36 -14.66
CA GLY A 156 -4.30 -19.95 -14.95
C GLY A 156 -2.83 -19.53 -15.00
N GLY A 157 -1.90 -20.31 -14.42
CA GLY A 157 -0.46 -20.08 -14.53
C GLY A 157 -0.04 -18.67 -14.16
N LYS A 158 0.78 -18.05 -15.02
CA LYS A 158 1.27 -16.68 -14.82
C LYS A 158 0.17 -15.60 -14.73
N ASP A 159 -1.00 -15.86 -15.27
CA ASP A 159 -2.10 -14.89 -15.31
C ASP A 159 -3.12 -15.11 -14.18
N TRP A 160 -2.88 -16.03 -13.26
CA TRP A 160 -3.81 -16.34 -12.17
C TRP A 160 -4.16 -15.15 -11.30
N PHE A 161 -3.18 -14.36 -10.89
CA PHE A 161 -3.43 -13.11 -10.13
C PHE A 161 -3.95 -12.00 -11.04
N SER A 162 -3.29 -11.76 -12.20
CA SER A 162 -3.63 -10.63 -13.06
C SER A 162 -5.07 -10.70 -13.58
N SER A 163 -5.60 -11.89 -13.88
CA SER A 163 -7.01 -12.05 -14.27
C SER A 163 -8.00 -11.67 -13.18
N ARG A 164 -7.61 -11.80 -11.91
CA ARG A 164 -8.42 -11.40 -10.74
C ARG A 164 -8.34 -9.90 -10.42
N HIS A 165 -7.45 -9.17 -11.10
CA HIS A 165 -7.25 -7.73 -10.98
C HIS A 165 -7.58 -6.99 -12.29
N ASP A 166 -8.26 -7.64 -13.21
CA ASP A 166 -8.67 -7.05 -14.48
C ASP A 166 -9.88 -6.14 -14.26
N PRO A 167 -9.78 -4.82 -14.52
CA PRO A 167 -10.89 -3.89 -14.33
C PRO A 167 -12.15 -4.23 -15.16
N SER A 168 -12.00 -5.00 -16.24
CA SER A 168 -13.14 -5.46 -17.06
C SER A 168 -14.02 -6.48 -16.33
N GLN A 169 -13.54 -7.08 -15.23
CA GLN A 169 -14.27 -8.07 -14.46
C GLN A 169 -15.18 -7.45 -13.38
N GLY A 170 -15.11 -6.16 -13.17
CA GLY A 170 -15.93 -5.42 -12.21
C GLY A 170 -15.10 -4.47 -11.35
N SER A 171 -15.78 -3.79 -10.41
CA SER A 171 -15.16 -2.89 -9.46
C SER A 171 -14.16 -3.59 -8.53
N SER A 172 -13.21 -2.83 -8.03
CA SER A 172 -12.27 -3.28 -7.00
C SER A 172 -12.13 -2.23 -5.89
N GLY A 173 -11.54 -2.63 -4.79
CA GLY A 173 -11.13 -1.72 -3.72
C GLY A 173 -9.82 -0.98 -3.98
N SER A 174 -9.33 -0.95 -5.22
CA SER A 174 -8.08 -0.27 -5.55
C SER A 174 -8.17 1.24 -5.34
N VAL A 175 -7.13 1.83 -4.73
CA VAL A 175 -7.10 3.25 -4.37
C VAL A 175 -5.75 3.85 -4.66
N LEU A 176 -5.74 4.98 -5.38
CA LEU A 176 -4.61 5.90 -5.41
C LEU A 176 -4.73 6.86 -4.24
N ARG A 177 -3.74 6.86 -3.34
CA ARG A 177 -3.76 7.64 -2.10
C ARG A 177 -2.60 8.62 -2.04
N LEU A 178 -2.92 9.89 -1.98
CA LEU A 178 -1.97 10.95 -1.62
C LEU A 178 -1.93 11.06 -0.10
N LEU A 179 -0.74 11.22 0.46
CA LEU A 179 -0.52 11.29 1.91
C LEU A 179 0.33 12.51 2.24
N HIS A 180 -0.12 13.27 3.23
CA HIS A 180 0.59 14.39 3.81
C HIS A 180 0.75 14.20 5.32
N TYR A 181 1.96 14.33 5.79
CA TYR A 181 2.34 14.30 7.18
C TYR A 181 2.93 15.67 7.51
N PRO A 182 2.16 16.57 8.12
CA PRO A 182 2.61 17.93 8.37
C PRO A 182 3.81 17.97 9.31
N ALA A 183 4.61 19.02 9.16
CA ALA A 183 5.62 19.39 10.13
C ALA A 183 4.94 19.65 11.47
N VAL A 184 5.51 19.11 12.54
CA VAL A 184 5.07 19.38 13.89
C VAL A 184 6.20 20.05 14.63
N GLU A 185 5.92 21.18 15.29
CA GLU A 185 6.92 21.77 16.19
C GLU A 185 7.28 20.76 17.27
N MET A 186 8.52 20.33 17.30
CA MET A 186 9.06 19.41 18.29
C MET A 186 9.18 20.14 19.64
N ASP A 187 8.04 20.54 20.18
CA ASP A 187 7.97 21.09 21.52
C ASP A 187 7.97 19.98 22.58
N LYS A 188 8.07 20.37 23.84
CA LYS A 188 8.10 19.42 24.96
C LYS A 188 6.78 18.65 25.17
N SER A 189 5.74 18.93 24.38
CA SER A 189 4.44 18.26 24.45
C SER A 189 4.40 17.00 23.58
N LEU A 190 5.28 16.87 22.59
CA LEU A 190 5.32 15.72 21.68
C LEU A 190 6.12 14.56 22.31
N ASP A 191 5.43 13.48 22.62
CA ASP A 191 6.07 12.24 23.06
C ASP A 191 6.26 11.30 21.86
N THR A 192 7.44 11.34 21.23
CA THR A 192 7.77 10.51 20.06
C THR A 192 7.69 8.99 20.32
N THR A 193 7.52 8.55 21.58
CA THR A 193 7.24 7.15 21.92
C THR A 193 5.76 6.80 21.75
N VAL A 194 4.89 7.82 21.75
CA VAL A 194 3.43 7.69 21.66
C VAL A 194 2.90 8.35 20.39
N ASP A 195 3.40 9.55 20.07
CA ASP A 195 2.98 10.31 18.88
C ASP A 195 3.71 9.81 17.64
N ILE A 196 2.98 9.42 16.62
CA ILE A 196 3.50 8.87 15.38
C ILE A 196 2.76 9.46 14.17
N ARG A 197 3.43 9.51 13.02
CA ARG A 197 2.84 9.96 11.76
C ARG A 197 1.78 8.99 11.24
N ALA A 198 2.03 7.69 11.32
CA ALA A 198 1.05 6.64 11.03
C ALA A 198 1.27 5.42 11.91
N GLY A 199 0.21 4.90 12.55
CA GLY A 199 0.23 3.76 13.43
C GLY A 199 0.65 2.45 12.78
N ALA A 200 1.00 1.49 13.61
CA ALA A 200 1.38 0.16 13.16
C ALA A 200 0.18 -0.56 12.51
N HIS A 201 0.34 -0.98 11.25
CA HIS A 201 -0.68 -1.67 10.48
C HIS A 201 -0.07 -2.57 9.40
N SER A 202 -0.89 -3.43 8.82
CA SER A 202 -0.66 -4.11 7.55
C SER A 202 -1.63 -3.59 6.50
N ASP A 203 -1.25 -3.65 5.23
CA ASP A 203 -2.12 -3.25 4.13
C ASP A 203 -3.12 -4.35 3.79
N TYR A 204 -4.33 -3.98 3.37
CA TYR A 204 -5.46 -4.90 3.23
C TYR A 204 -5.50 -5.62 1.89
N GLY A 205 -4.94 -5.01 0.83
CA GLY A 205 -5.01 -5.47 -0.55
C GLY A 205 -4.04 -6.59 -0.92
N SER A 206 -3.77 -6.69 -2.19
CA SER A 206 -2.80 -7.64 -2.76
C SER A 206 -1.38 -7.10 -2.71
N LEU A 207 -1.17 -5.92 -3.29
CA LEU A 207 0.10 -5.21 -3.37
C LEU A 207 -0.11 -3.74 -3.05
N THR A 208 0.91 -3.12 -2.47
CA THR A 208 1.01 -1.66 -2.35
C THR A 208 2.25 -1.18 -3.09
N LEU A 209 2.10 -0.19 -3.95
CA LEU A 209 3.20 0.59 -4.49
C LEU A 209 3.35 1.85 -3.66
N LEU A 210 4.54 2.11 -3.13
CA LEU A 210 4.83 3.32 -2.36
C LEU A 210 5.90 4.16 -3.07
N PHE A 211 5.52 5.38 -3.38
CA PHE A 211 6.40 6.43 -3.92
C PHE A 211 6.78 7.38 -2.81
N GLN A 212 8.08 7.62 -2.68
CA GLN A 212 8.65 8.48 -1.63
C GLN A 212 9.50 9.57 -2.26
N ARG A 213 9.60 10.73 -1.59
CA ARG A 213 10.53 11.78 -1.97
C ARG A 213 11.87 11.57 -1.27
N ALA A 214 12.96 11.82 -1.99
CA ALA A 214 14.28 11.89 -1.38
C ALA A 214 14.24 12.82 -0.16
N SER A 215 15.02 12.55 0.86
CA SER A 215 15.10 13.32 2.11
C SER A 215 13.84 13.35 3.00
N GLN A 216 12.79 12.56 2.75
CA GLN A 216 11.59 12.50 3.61
C GLN A 216 11.41 11.11 4.27
N PRO A 217 12.32 10.67 5.16
CA PRO A 217 12.28 9.35 5.79
C PRO A 217 11.12 9.20 6.80
N GLY A 218 11.07 8.06 7.47
CA GLY A 218 10.14 7.80 8.56
C GLY A 218 9.43 6.45 8.51
N LEU A 219 9.46 5.74 7.37
CA LEU A 219 8.90 4.40 7.29
C LEU A 219 9.75 3.41 8.09
N GLU A 220 9.11 2.62 8.94
CA GLU A 220 9.71 1.51 9.67
C GLU A 220 8.88 0.24 9.47
N ILE A 221 9.53 -0.91 9.37
CA ILE A 221 8.89 -2.21 9.31
C ILE A 221 9.21 -3.04 10.55
N LEU A 222 8.25 -3.86 10.98
CA LEU A 222 8.43 -4.78 12.08
C LEU A 222 9.12 -6.06 11.59
N THR A 223 10.35 -6.30 12.03
CA THR A 223 11.11 -7.47 11.65
C THR A 223 10.59 -8.74 12.33
N ARG A 224 10.99 -9.91 11.82
CA ARG A 224 10.66 -11.21 12.46
C ARG A 224 11.16 -11.32 13.90
N SER A 225 12.21 -10.59 14.26
CA SER A 225 12.76 -10.53 15.61
C SER A 225 12.02 -9.53 16.51
N SER A 226 10.87 -9.02 16.06
CA SER A 226 10.04 -8.04 16.77
C SER A 226 10.75 -6.72 17.07
N PHE A 227 11.63 -6.27 16.20
CA PHE A 227 12.25 -4.94 16.23
C PHE A 227 11.76 -4.09 15.07
N TRP A 228 11.55 -2.80 15.33
CA TRP A 228 11.33 -1.81 14.28
C TRP A 228 12.63 -1.49 13.57
N SER A 229 12.62 -1.56 12.25
CA SER A 229 13.77 -1.25 11.41
C SER A 229 13.40 -0.20 10.38
N PRO A 230 14.19 0.90 10.25
CA PRO A 230 13.93 1.93 9.26
C PRO A 230 14.12 1.37 7.85
N VAL A 231 13.27 1.85 6.93
CA VAL A 231 13.34 1.55 5.50
C VAL A 231 14.02 2.73 4.81
N PRO A 232 15.16 2.52 4.13
CA PRO A 232 15.80 3.61 3.39
C PRO A 232 14.89 4.06 2.24
N ILE A 233 14.93 5.33 1.88
CA ILE A 233 14.26 5.84 0.67
C ILE A 233 15.06 5.44 -0.56
N GLN A 234 16.38 5.59 -0.47
CA GLN A 234 17.34 5.31 -1.53
C GLN A 234 18.31 4.24 -1.02
N PRO A 235 18.03 2.95 -1.27
CA PRO A 235 18.91 1.86 -0.85
C PRO A 235 20.23 1.90 -1.62
N SER A 236 21.27 1.29 -1.04
CA SER A 236 22.61 1.24 -1.66
C SER A 236 22.57 0.69 -3.08
N GLY A 237 23.29 1.35 -4.00
CA GLY A 237 23.32 1.01 -5.41
C GLY A 237 22.20 1.64 -6.25
N THR A 238 21.47 2.61 -5.68
CA THR A 238 20.47 3.41 -6.40
C THR A 238 20.73 4.91 -6.31
N GLU A 239 21.91 5.30 -5.86
CA GLU A 239 22.29 6.70 -5.62
C GLU A 239 22.26 7.54 -6.90
N ASP A 240 22.54 6.91 -8.04
CA ASP A 240 22.56 7.54 -9.35
C ASP A 240 21.21 7.45 -10.08
N ASP A 241 20.21 6.80 -9.50
CA ASP A 241 18.88 6.71 -10.10
C ASP A 241 18.22 8.09 -10.12
N SER A 242 17.54 8.43 -11.20
CA SER A 242 16.90 9.75 -11.40
C SER A 242 15.76 10.02 -10.40
N TYR A 243 15.26 8.99 -9.75
CA TYR A 243 14.29 9.00 -8.64
C TYR A 243 14.48 7.76 -7.77
N PRO A 244 14.04 7.78 -6.49
CA PRO A 244 14.11 6.60 -5.64
C PRO A 244 13.35 5.41 -6.24
N PRO A 245 13.86 4.18 -6.11
CA PRO A 245 13.14 2.98 -6.57
C PRO A 245 11.78 2.86 -5.87
N ILE A 246 10.81 2.28 -6.56
CA ILE A 246 9.46 2.11 -6.02
C ILE A 246 9.50 1.01 -4.96
N LEU A 247 9.05 1.33 -3.75
CA LEU A 247 8.90 0.32 -2.71
C LEU A 247 7.56 -0.42 -2.91
N VAL A 248 7.63 -1.75 -2.92
CA VAL A 248 6.46 -2.62 -3.06
C VAL A 248 6.33 -3.48 -1.82
N ASN A 249 5.13 -3.56 -1.25
CA ASN A 249 4.84 -4.49 -0.17
C ASN A 249 3.63 -5.37 -0.46
N ILE A 250 3.63 -6.52 0.19
CA ILE A 250 2.56 -7.50 0.17
C ILE A 250 1.47 -7.09 1.16
N GLY A 251 0.22 -7.12 0.70
CA GLY A 251 -0.95 -6.93 1.55
C GLY A 251 -1.56 -8.25 2.04
N ASP A 252 -2.58 -8.12 2.89
CA ASP A 252 -3.20 -9.25 3.58
C ASP A 252 -3.84 -10.27 2.62
N LEU A 253 -4.45 -9.81 1.51
CA LEU A 253 -5.05 -10.74 0.54
C LEU A 253 -4.01 -11.65 -0.11
N MET A 254 -2.86 -11.09 -0.52
CA MET A 254 -1.77 -11.89 -1.08
C MET A 254 -1.18 -12.84 -0.02
N HIS A 255 -1.08 -12.39 1.23
CA HIS A 255 -0.67 -13.25 2.33
C HIS A 255 -1.62 -14.45 2.52
N PHE A 256 -2.92 -14.22 2.45
CA PHE A 256 -3.91 -15.30 2.56
C PHE A 256 -3.88 -16.26 1.37
N TRP A 257 -3.84 -15.75 0.14
CA TRP A 257 -3.72 -16.57 -1.08
C TRP A 257 -2.51 -17.49 -1.06
N THR A 258 -1.42 -17.05 -0.42
CA THR A 258 -0.17 -17.80 -0.37
C THR A 258 0.04 -18.56 0.95
N ASN A 259 -1.01 -18.75 1.75
CA ASN A 259 -0.95 -19.39 3.06
C ASN A 259 0.22 -18.88 3.92
N GLY A 260 0.47 -17.56 3.87
CA GLY A 260 1.52 -16.90 4.62
C GLY A 260 2.95 -17.09 4.09
N LEU A 261 3.14 -17.65 2.89
CA LEU A 261 4.46 -17.66 2.26
C LEU A 261 4.93 -16.24 1.99
N LEU A 262 4.12 -15.46 1.28
CA LEU A 262 4.36 -14.03 1.11
C LEU A 262 3.84 -13.27 2.33
N LYS A 263 4.62 -12.32 2.82
CA LYS A 263 4.38 -11.71 4.14
C LYS A 263 3.67 -10.37 4.01
N SER A 264 2.47 -10.26 4.58
CA SER A 264 1.92 -8.95 4.91
C SER A 264 2.61 -8.46 6.18
N THR A 265 3.59 -7.59 6.03
CA THR A 265 4.46 -7.17 7.13
C THR A 265 3.95 -5.87 7.75
N VAL A 266 3.83 -5.87 9.08
CA VAL A 266 3.42 -4.69 9.85
C VAL A 266 4.47 -3.59 9.69
N HIS A 267 3.99 -2.38 9.43
CA HIS A 267 4.81 -1.20 9.24
C HIS A 267 4.16 0.04 9.86
N ARG A 268 4.95 1.10 10.05
CA ARG A 268 4.51 2.38 10.62
C ARG A 268 5.30 3.53 10.04
N VAL A 269 4.81 4.77 10.23
CA VAL A 269 5.58 5.99 9.91
C VAL A 269 5.80 6.79 11.18
N VAL A 270 7.06 7.06 11.49
CA VAL A 270 7.48 7.80 12.68
C VAL A 270 8.01 9.18 12.32
N PHE A 271 8.13 10.06 13.31
CA PHE A 271 8.87 11.29 13.17
C PHE A 271 10.37 10.99 13.16
N PRO A 272 11.12 11.46 12.14
CA PRO A 272 12.56 11.38 12.16
C PRO A 272 13.15 12.24 13.30
N GLU A 273 14.30 11.86 13.82
CA GLU A 273 14.96 12.63 14.88
C GLU A 273 15.42 13.99 14.33
N GLY A 274 15.00 15.08 14.97
CA GLY A 274 15.43 16.44 14.67
C GLY A 274 14.80 17.11 13.44
N GLU A 275 13.84 16.45 12.77
CA GLU A 275 13.15 17.02 11.60
C GLU A 275 11.75 17.52 11.94
N SER A 276 11.46 18.75 11.47
CA SER A 276 10.13 19.37 11.53
C SER A 276 9.53 19.63 10.15
N GLU A 277 9.99 18.93 9.10
CA GLU A 277 9.52 19.16 7.75
C GLU A 277 8.29 18.32 7.39
N ASP A 278 7.47 18.87 6.48
CA ASP A 278 6.38 18.14 5.85
C ASP A 278 6.91 16.91 5.10
N ARG A 279 6.24 15.79 5.27
CA ARG A 279 6.50 14.58 4.49
C ARG A 279 5.33 14.29 3.57
N TYR A 280 5.63 14.02 2.30
CA TYR A 280 4.66 13.57 1.31
C TYR A 280 5.01 12.16 0.84
N SER A 281 4.00 11.33 0.67
CA SER A 281 4.13 10.05 -0.04
C SER A 281 2.88 9.78 -0.87
N ILE A 282 3.02 8.91 -1.86
CA ILE A 282 1.90 8.47 -2.69
C ILE A 282 1.87 6.95 -2.61
N ALA A 283 0.71 6.38 -2.31
CA ALA A 283 0.50 4.95 -2.28
C ALA A 283 -0.55 4.54 -3.31
N TYR A 284 -0.33 3.40 -3.96
CA TYR A 284 -1.37 2.74 -4.75
C TYR A 284 -1.66 1.38 -4.13
N PHE A 285 -2.85 1.24 -3.57
CA PHE A 285 -3.33 -0.01 -3.00
C PHE A 285 -4.04 -0.80 -4.09
N CYS A 286 -3.42 -1.89 -4.52
CA CYS A 286 -3.97 -2.76 -5.55
C CYS A 286 -4.84 -3.85 -4.90
N HIS A 287 -6.10 -3.91 -5.30
CA HIS A 287 -7.05 -4.91 -4.87
C HIS A 287 -7.56 -5.74 -6.06
N PRO A 288 -7.94 -7.00 -5.86
CA PRO A 288 -8.65 -7.75 -6.87
C PRO A 288 -10.09 -7.25 -6.99
N SER A 289 -10.79 -7.68 -8.05
CA SER A 289 -12.21 -7.37 -8.20
C SER A 289 -13.01 -7.84 -6.97
N ASP A 290 -14.01 -7.08 -6.59
CA ASP A 290 -14.75 -7.18 -5.33
C ASP A 290 -15.35 -8.56 -5.06
N HIS A 291 -15.81 -9.24 -6.11
CA HIS A 291 -16.45 -10.56 -6.04
C HIS A 291 -15.44 -11.72 -5.88
N ILE A 292 -14.16 -11.48 -6.02
CA ILE A 292 -13.12 -12.53 -5.97
C ILE A 292 -13.06 -13.14 -4.57
N GLU A 293 -13.25 -14.46 -4.50
CA GLU A 293 -13.09 -15.22 -3.27
C GLU A 293 -11.62 -15.43 -2.91
N ILE A 294 -11.33 -15.40 -1.61
CA ILE A 294 -9.98 -15.60 -1.07
C ILE A 294 -9.75 -17.08 -0.85
N GLU A 295 -9.08 -17.71 -1.80
CA GLU A 295 -8.70 -19.13 -1.78
C GLU A 295 -7.19 -19.31 -1.95
N ALA A 296 -6.61 -20.45 -1.55
CA ALA A 296 -5.20 -20.69 -1.74
C ALA A 296 -4.87 -20.83 -3.24
N VAL A 297 -3.76 -20.22 -3.67
CA VAL A 297 -3.30 -20.35 -5.06
C VAL A 297 -2.95 -21.81 -5.38
N PRO A 298 -3.24 -22.28 -6.61
CA PRO A 298 -2.96 -23.66 -7.04
C PRO A 298 -1.47 -23.82 -7.38
N SER A 299 -0.65 -23.92 -6.34
CA SER A 299 0.79 -24.10 -6.41
C SER A 299 1.26 -25.14 -5.41
N ASP A 300 2.17 -26.03 -5.82
CA ASP A 300 2.77 -27.01 -4.92
C ASP A 300 3.54 -26.35 -3.78
N MET A 301 4.13 -25.17 -4.02
CA MET A 301 4.81 -24.39 -2.98
C MET A 301 3.89 -23.96 -1.84
N ILE A 302 2.58 -23.91 -2.09
CA ILE A 302 1.56 -23.42 -1.14
C ILE A 302 0.80 -24.59 -0.53
N ARG A 303 0.60 -25.69 -1.26
CA ARG A 303 -0.18 -26.86 -0.84
C ARG A 303 0.30 -27.43 0.49
N ASP A 304 1.60 -27.56 0.67
CA ASP A 304 2.21 -28.11 1.88
C ASP A 304 2.11 -27.16 3.10
N ARG A 305 1.61 -25.96 2.88
CA ARG A 305 1.43 -24.93 3.93
C ARG A 305 -0.02 -24.79 4.40
N GLU A 306 -0.91 -25.68 4.00
CA GLU A 306 -2.29 -25.68 4.49
C GLU A 306 -2.30 -25.80 6.01
N THR A 307 -2.72 -24.74 6.67
CA THR A 307 -2.88 -24.75 8.13
C THR A 307 -4.21 -25.42 8.48
N GLU A 308 -4.24 -26.18 9.59
CA GLU A 308 -5.42 -26.87 10.12
C GLU A 308 -6.67 -25.98 10.26
N LYS A 309 -6.52 -24.66 10.28
CA LYS A 309 -7.62 -23.69 10.35
C LYS A 309 -8.51 -23.64 9.10
N ARG A 310 -7.99 -23.98 7.89
CA ARG A 310 -8.82 -24.03 6.68
C ARG A 310 -9.63 -25.31 6.55
N GLN A 311 -9.25 -26.38 7.22
CA GLN A 311 -10.00 -27.65 7.22
C GLN A 311 -11.34 -27.58 7.98
N GLN A 312 -11.60 -26.49 8.73
CA GLN A 312 -12.79 -26.34 9.57
C GLN A 312 -13.93 -25.51 8.94
N GLY A 313 -14.12 -25.54 7.62
CA GLY A 313 -15.35 -25.00 7.00
C GLY A 313 -15.57 -23.50 7.17
N VAL A 314 -14.50 -22.70 7.21
CA VAL A 314 -14.61 -21.23 7.23
C VAL A 314 -15.22 -20.78 5.90
N LYS A 315 -16.34 -20.07 5.95
CA LYS A 315 -16.94 -19.41 4.76
C LYS A 315 -15.86 -18.63 4.01
N THR A 316 -15.75 -18.88 2.71
CA THR A 316 -14.93 -18.05 1.81
C THR A 316 -15.36 -16.59 1.94
N VAL A 317 -14.39 -15.71 2.15
CA VAL A 317 -14.63 -14.26 2.24
C VAL A 317 -14.22 -13.67 0.90
N THR A 318 -15.04 -12.81 0.32
CA THR A 318 -14.69 -12.06 -0.89
C THR A 318 -13.72 -10.93 -0.57
N ALA A 319 -13.04 -10.43 -1.60
CA ALA A 319 -12.14 -9.28 -1.47
C ALA A 319 -12.85 -8.06 -0.88
N GLU A 320 -14.06 -7.74 -1.39
CA GLU A 320 -14.90 -6.66 -0.86
C GLU A 320 -15.28 -6.91 0.60
N GLY A 321 -15.72 -8.11 0.93
CA GLY A 321 -16.14 -8.46 2.29
C GLY A 321 -15.01 -8.32 3.30
N TYR A 322 -13.78 -8.70 2.91
CA TYR A 322 -12.58 -8.47 3.73
C TYR A 322 -12.28 -6.98 3.89
N LEU A 323 -12.24 -6.24 2.77
CA LEU A 323 -11.94 -4.80 2.79
C LEU A 323 -12.94 -4.02 3.65
N LYS A 324 -14.25 -4.23 3.48
CA LYS A 324 -15.29 -3.57 4.29
C LYS A 324 -15.11 -3.83 5.78
N LYS A 325 -14.78 -5.06 6.17
CA LYS A 325 -14.49 -5.39 7.56
C LYS A 325 -13.30 -4.59 8.09
N ARG A 326 -12.18 -4.55 7.34
CA ARG A 326 -10.97 -3.83 7.77
C ARG A 326 -11.18 -2.32 7.83
N LEU A 327 -11.92 -1.74 6.88
CA LEU A 327 -12.28 -0.32 6.90
C LEU A 327 -13.16 0.04 8.10
N ALA A 328 -14.14 -0.81 8.43
CA ALA A 328 -14.97 -0.62 9.61
C ALA A 328 -14.13 -0.63 10.91
N GLU A 329 -13.12 -1.50 10.99
CA GLU A 329 -12.17 -1.52 12.10
C GLU A 329 -11.30 -0.25 12.15
N THR A 330 -10.83 0.25 10.99
CA THR A 330 -9.95 1.40 10.86
C THR A 330 -10.62 2.73 11.21
N TYR A 331 -11.82 2.95 10.69
CA TYR A 331 -12.55 4.22 10.83
C TYR A 331 -13.64 4.16 11.90
N GLY A 332 -13.86 3.01 12.54
CA GLY A 332 -14.93 2.83 13.51
C GLY A 332 -16.32 2.79 12.86
N TRP A 333 -16.41 2.66 11.54
CA TRP A 333 -17.68 2.55 10.83
C TRP A 333 -18.39 1.25 11.22
N GLY A 334 -19.60 1.34 11.72
CA GLY A 334 -20.38 0.19 12.19
C GLY A 334 -20.59 0.10 13.70
N LYS A 335 -19.94 0.96 14.51
CA LYS A 335 -20.25 1.07 15.95
C LYS A 335 -21.54 1.86 16.23
N LEU A 336 -22.13 2.49 15.21
CA LEU A 336 -23.34 3.35 15.32
C LEU A 336 -24.65 2.61 15.08
N GLN A 337 -24.66 1.28 14.86
CA GLN A 337 -25.90 0.50 14.59
C GLN A 337 -26.22 -0.56 15.63
N SER A 338 -25.79 -0.43 16.87
CA SER A 338 -26.40 -1.21 17.94
C SER A 338 -27.60 -0.40 18.45
N PRO A 339 -28.86 -0.84 18.23
CA PRO A 339 -29.99 -0.22 18.92
C PRO A 339 -29.76 -0.43 20.42
N GLU A 340 -29.83 0.66 21.18
CA GLU A 340 -29.98 0.59 22.63
C GLU A 340 -31.12 -0.38 22.91
N ARG A 341 -30.84 -1.43 23.65
CA ARG A 341 -31.88 -2.31 24.17
C ARG A 341 -32.48 -1.57 25.37
N ASP A 342 -33.71 -1.09 25.18
CA ASP A 342 -34.60 -0.72 26.29
C ASP A 342 -34.81 -1.88 27.27
#